data_dc42ef0fcc1fbec87693af0c330e4a90
#
_entry.id   dc42ef0fcc1fbec87693af0c330e4a90
#
_cell.length_a   1.000
_cell.length_b   1.000
_cell.length_c   1.000
_cell.angle_alpha   90.00
_cell.angle_beta   90.00
_cell.angle_gamma   90.00
#
_symmetry.space_group_name_H-M   'P 1'
#
loop_
_entity.id
_entity.type
_entity.pdbx_description
1 polymer ?
#
loop_
_entity_poly.entity_id
_entity_poly.type
_entity_poly.pdbx_seq_one_letter_code
_entity_poly.pdbx_strand_id
1 'polypeptide(L)'
;KPAVKTKSVFSEQADQILYQIRRFGSKMATAYSMTQDSKTSGEQAKCLTLLASAERIFYDRLDDAIRSASMFDETEYNAFCRGSISFGDKEEAKKKKEIYDGIVSTVNKVVHDNERLILRLDSLAYALNQRSAQNPWDTDVVLAMTKLDTVISKTEEDIKQDEEISKEAMKRYDTLNGGN
;
A
#
# COMPACT_ATOMS: atom_id res chain seq x y z
N LYS A 1 -26.24 -26.76 -15.76
CA LYS A 1 -24.91 -26.20 -16.09
C LYS A 1 -24.35 -25.63 -14.78
N PRO A 2 -23.14 -26.02 -14.32
CA PRO A 2 -22.54 -25.39 -13.16
C PRO A 2 -22.28 -23.91 -13.52
N ALA A 3 -22.78 -23.00 -12.67
CA ALA A 3 -22.45 -21.59 -12.76
C ALA A 3 -20.91 -21.48 -12.59
N VAL A 4 -20.24 -21.02 -13.63
CA VAL A 4 -18.84 -20.63 -13.57
C VAL A 4 -18.80 -19.49 -12.55
N LYS A 5 -18.28 -19.75 -11.34
CA LYS A 5 -17.97 -18.68 -10.39
C LYS A 5 -16.91 -17.82 -11.06
N THR A 6 -17.29 -16.70 -11.61
CA THR A 6 -16.37 -15.67 -12.05
C THR A 6 -15.58 -15.23 -10.82
N LYS A 7 -14.26 -15.45 -10.85
CA LYS A 7 -13.36 -14.92 -9.80
C LYS A 7 -13.56 -13.41 -9.79
N SER A 8 -13.67 -12.81 -8.59
CA SER A 8 -13.67 -11.35 -8.45
C SER A 8 -12.41 -10.76 -9.07
N VAL A 9 -12.53 -9.57 -9.65
CA VAL A 9 -11.41 -8.84 -10.27
C VAL A 9 -10.25 -8.67 -9.29
N PHE A 10 -10.54 -8.49 -7.99
CA PHE A 10 -9.54 -8.31 -6.94
C PHE A 10 -9.25 -9.56 -6.10
N SER A 11 -9.71 -10.75 -6.52
CA SER A 11 -9.53 -11.97 -5.70
C SER A 11 -8.05 -12.28 -5.43
N GLU A 12 -7.19 -12.10 -6.41
CA GLU A 12 -5.75 -12.35 -6.27
C GLU A 12 -5.08 -11.30 -5.38
N GLN A 13 -5.42 -10.02 -5.55
CA GLN A 13 -4.93 -8.94 -4.70
C GLN A 13 -5.41 -9.08 -3.25
N ALA A 14 -6.64 -9.52 -3.03
CA ALA A 14 -7.15 -9.79 -1.69
C ALA A 14 -6.37 -10.89 -0.99
N ASP A 15 -6.09 -12.01 -1.69
CA ASP A 15 -5.28 -13.09 -1.16
C ASP A 15 -3.84 -12.63 -0.84
N GLN A 16 -3.24 -11.83 -1.71
CA GLN A 16 -1.93 -11.23 -1.50
C GLN A 16 -1.92 -10.29 -0.29
N ILE A 17 -2.90 -9.42 -0.16
CA ILE A 17 -3.04 -8.50 0.99
C ILE A 17 -3.17 -9.28 2.31
N LEU A 18 -4.01 -10.31 2.36
CA LEU A 18 -4.15 -11.15 3.56
C LEU A 18 -2.83 -11.84 3.93
N TYR A 19 -2.07 -12.28 2.96
CA TYR A 19 -0.75 -12.87 3.19
C TYR A 19 0.25 -11.81 3.69
N GLN A 20 0.23 -10.61 3.10
CA GLN A 20 1.07 -9.48 3.52
C GLN A 20 0.78 -9.03 4.96
N ILE A 21 -0.50 -8.92 5.36
CA ILE A 21 -0.88 -8.57 6.73
C ILE A 21 -0.27 -9.55 7.74
N ARG A 22 -0.34 -10.86 7.47
CA ARG A 22 0.23 -11.88 8.37
C ARG A 22 1.76 -11.78 8.45
N ARG A 23 2.42 -11.62 7.31
CA ARG A 23 3.89 -11.47 7.25
C ARG A 23 4.33 -10.20 7.96
N PHE A 24 3.69 -9.08 7.67
CA PHE A 24 4.00 -7.80 8.26
C PHE A 24 3.89 -7.86 9.79
N GLY A 25 2.76 -8.33 10.33
CA GLY A 25 2.56 -8.47 11.78
C GLY A 25 3.64 -9.34 12.45
N SER A 26 3.98 -10.49 11.83
CA SER A 26 5.04 -11.36 12.34
C SER A 26 6.41 -10.66 12.37
N LYS A 27 6.78 -9.94 11.31
CA LYS A 27 8.06 -9.25 11.21
C LYS A 27 8.14 -8.04 12.13
N MET A 28 7.06 -7.30 12.27
CA MET A 28 6.95 -6.21 13.23
C MET A 28 7.15 -6.69 14.66
N ALA A 29 6.47 -7.75 15.08
CA ALA A 29 6.63 -8.33 16.41
C ALA A 29 8.07 -8.74 16.68
N THR A 30 8.73 -9.38 15.70
CA THR A 30 10.14 -9.78 15.79
C THR A 30 11.05 -8.56 15.92
N ALA A 31 10.90 -7.55 15.08
CA ALA A 31 11.73 -6.35 15.10
C ALA A 31 11.55 -5.54 16.40
N TYR A 32 10.31 -5.40 16.89
CA TYR A 32 10.04 -4.76 18.18
C TYR A 32 10.70 -5.51 19.34
N SER A 33 10.53 -6.83 19.45
CA SER A 33 11.15 -7.64 20.51
C SER A 33 12.65 -7.47 20.51
N MET A 34 13.30 -7.61 19.35
CA MET A 34 14.75 -7.46 19.25
C MET A 34 15.22 -6.05 19.58
N THR A 35 14.44 -5.02 19.25
CA THR A 35 14.81 -3.64 19.57
C THR A 35 14.73 -3.36 21.08
N GLN A 36 13.76 -3.94 21.77
CA GLN A 36 13.59 -3.75 23.23
C GLN A 36 14.69 -4.42 24.06
N ASP A 37 15.28 -5.51 23.58
CA ASP A 37 16.36 -6.22 24.28
C ASP A 37 17.70 -5.46 24.30
N SER A 38 17.76 -4.29 23.68
CA SER A 38 18.96 -3.44 23.63
C SER A 38 18.98 -2.44 24.77
N LYS A 39 20.21 -2.05 25.21
CA LYS A 39 20.35 -0.91 26.12
C LYS A 39 19.78 0.34 25.45
N THR A 40 19.01 1.13 26.21
CA THR A 40 18.43 2.39 25.75
C THR A 40 19.50 3.29 25.13
N SER A 41 19.32 3.61 23.86
CA SER A 41 20.21 4.46 23.07
C SER A 41 19.41 5.33 22.11
N GLY A 42 20.05 6.34 21.52
CA GLY A 42 19.45 7.17 20.48
C GLY A 42 19.04 6.35 19.25
N GLU A 43 19.83 5.34 18.90
CA GLU A 43 19.57 4.42 17.79
C GLU A 43 18.36 3.53 18.07
N GLN A 44 18.18 3.08 19.31
CA GLN A 44 16.97 2.34 19.72
C GLN A 44 15.72 3.19 19.51
N ALA A 45 15.74 4.44 19.97
CA ALA A 45 14.61 5.36 19.80
C ALA A 45 14.29 5.62 18.32
N LYS A 46 15.32 5.80 17.49
CA LYS A 46 15.15 5.92 16.02
C LYS A 46 14.53 4.67 15.41
N CYS A 47 15.03 3.49 15.77
CA CYS A 47 14.48 2.22 15.29
C CYS A 47 13.01 2.07 15.65
N LEU A 48 12.62 2.34 16.89
CA LEU A 48 11.22 2.29 17.33
C LEU A 48 10.34 3.29 16.57
N THR A 49 10.84 4.50 16.31
CA THR A 49 10.14 5.50 15.50
C THR A 49 9.93 5.01 14.06
N LEU A 50 10.94 4.42 13.45
CA LEU A 50 10.83 3.84 12.11
C LEU A 50 9.82 2.69 12.05
N LEU A 51 9.83 1.81 13.04
CA LEU A 51 8.85 0.72 13.13
C LEU A 51 7.42 1.26 13.24
N ALA A 52 7.19 2.26 14.10
CA ALA A 52 5.88 2.90 14.21
C ALA A 52 5.44 3.58 12.91
N SER A 53 6.35 4.24 12.20
CA SER A 53 6.07 4.85 10.88
C SER A 53 5.76 3.79 9.83
N ALA A 54 6.50 2.68 9.81
CA ALA A 54 6.24 1.55 8.92
C ALA A 54 4.85 0.95 9.14
N GLU A 55 4.46 0.79 10.42
CA GLU A 55 3.14 0.27 10.79
C GLU A 55 2.02 1.19 10.31
N ARG A 56 2.12 2.48 10.57
CA ARG A 56 1.16 3.48 10.13
C ARG A 56 0.98 3.46 8.61
N ILE A 57 2.08 3.53 7.85
CA ILE A 57 2.04 3.57 6.38
C ILE A 57 1.48 2.28 5.81
N PHE A 58 1.83 1.12 6.37
CA PHE A 58 1.29 -0.16 5.92
C PHE A 58 -0.24 -0.17 5.99
N TYR A 59 -0.82 0.26 7.11
CA TYR A 59 -2.27 0.28 7.29
C TYR A 59 -2.95 1.40 6.51
N ASP A 60 -2.35 2.59 6.41
CA ASP A 60 -2.87 3.69 5.59
C ASP A 60 -3.02 3.24 4.13
N ARG A 61 -2.01 2.54 3.60
CA ARG A 61 -2.07 1.99 2.23
C ARG A 61 -3.14 0.89 2.07
N LEU A 62 -3.35 0.06 3.08
CA LEU A 62 -4.46 -0.91 3.05
C LEU A 62 -5.82 -0.23 2.99
N ASP A 63 -6.01 0.83 3.77
CA ASP A 63 -7.25 1.61 3.75
C ASP A 63 -7.48 2.28 2.39
N ASP A 64 -6.43 2.74 1.71
CA ASP A 64 -6.50 3.26 0.34
C ASP A 64 -6.98 2.19 -0.65
N ALA A 65 -6.41 0.97 -0.56
CA ALA A 65 -6.84 -0.13 -1.40
C ALA A 65 -8.30 -0.53 -1.17
N ILE A 66 -8.72 -0.60 0.10
CA ILE A 66 -10.10 -0.96 0.47
C ILE A 66 -11.07 0.12 -0.03
N ARG A 67 -10.77 1.40 0.19
CA ARG A 67 -11.59 2.52 -0.30
C ARG A 67 -11.71 2.49 -1.82
N SER A 68 -10.60 2.31 -2.53
CA SER A 68 -10.59 2.23 -3.99
C SER A 68 -11.39 1.05 -4.49
N ALA A 69 -11.19 -0.14 -3.93
CA ALA A 69 -11.92 -1.35 -4.31
C ALA A 69 -13.43 -1.24 -4.01
N SER A 70 -13.83 -0.51 -2.97
CA SER A 70 -15.25 -0.30 -2.63
C SER A 70 -16.02 0.56 -3.64
N MET A 71 -15.32 1.37 -4.43
CA MET A 71 -15.90 2.18 -5.52
C MET A 71 -16.01 1.41 -6.83
N PHE A 72 -15.54 0.18 -6.90
CA PHE A 72 -15.49 -0.62 -8.11
C PHE A 72 -16.77 -1.44 -8.27
N ASP A 73 -17.56 -1.14 -9.31
CA ASP A 73 -18.71 -1.97 -9.70
C ASP A 73 -18.25 -3.09 -10.64
N GLU A 74 -18.03 -4.27 -10.08
CA GLU A 74 -17.57 -5.44 -10.81
C GLU A 74 -18.59 -5.91 -11.86
N THR A 75 -19.87 -5.77 -11.58
CA THR A 75 -20.95 -6.16 -12.51
C THR A 75 -20.94 -5.27 -13.73
N GLU A 76 -20.85 -3.97 -13.53
CA GLU A 76 -20.79 -2.98 -14.60
C GLU A 76 -19.49 -3.13 -15.41
N TYR A 77 -18.34 -3.27 -14.74
CA TYR A 77 -17.06 -3.48 -15.39
C TYR A 77 -17.04 -4.73 -16.28
N ASN A 78 -17.54 -5.85 -15.78
CA ASN A 78 -17.64 -7.09 -16.55
C ASN A 78 -18.62 -6.97 -17.72
N ALA A 79 -19.74 -6.29 -17.56
CA ALA A 79 -20.70 -6.04 -18.62
C ALA A 79 -20.11 -5.13 -19.71
N PHE A 80 -19.36 -4.11 -19.30
CA PHE A 80 -18.63 -3.23 -20.21
C PHE A 80 -17.55 -4.00 -21.00
N CYS A 81 -16.71 -4.80 -20.33
CA CYS A 81 -15.66 -5.60 -20.98
C CYS A 81 -16.24 -6.63 -21.97
N ARG A 82 -17.47 -7.12 -21.74
CA ARG A 82 -18.16 -8.06 -22.64
C ARG A 82 -18.91 -7.36 -23.78
N GLY A 83 -18.92 -6.03 -23.82
CA GLY A 83 -19.70 -5.26 -24.78
C GLY A 83 -21.21 -5.38 -24.59
N SER A 84 -21.67 -5.81 -23.40
CA SER A 84 -23.11 -5.96 -23.09
C SER A 84 -23.75 -4.65 -22.68
N ILE A 85 -22.97 -3.64 -22.31
CA ILE A 85 -23.39 -2.27 -22.06
C ILE A 85 -22.58 -1.39 -23.02
N SER A 86 -23.28 -0.57 -23.83
CA SER A 86 -22.66 0.55 -24.51
C SER A 86 -23.08 1.82 -23.77
N PHE A 87 -22.13 2.60 -23.31
CA PHE A 87 -22.40 3.97 -22.92
C PHE A 87 -22.79 4.76 -24.17
N GLY A 88 -23.82 5.59 -24.08
CA GLY A 88 -24.40 6.30 -25.20
C GLY A 88 -23.44 7.20 -25.98
N ASP A 89 -22.31 7.55 -25.34
CA ASP A 89 -21.23 8.32 -25.94
C ASP A 89 -19.87 7.62 -25.75
N LYS A 90 -19.05 7.62 -26.80
CA LYS A 90 -17.67 7.09 -26.76
C LYS A 90 -16.79 7.77 -25.72
N GLU A 91 -17.02 9.06 -25.49
CA GLU A 91 -16.29 9.86 -24.51
C GLU A 91 -16.61 9.41 -23.08
N GLU A 92 -17.88 9.15 -22.80
CA GLU A 92 -18.36 8.67 -21.52
C GLU A 92 -17.82 7.26 -21.21
N ALA A 93 -17.84 6.37 -22.18
CA ALA A 93 -17.26 5.04 -22.10
C ALA A 93 -15.75 5.09 -21.81
N LYS A 94 -15.03 6.01 -22.46
CA LYS A 94 -13.59 6.21 -22.22
C LYS A 94 -13.31 6.68 -20.80
N LYS A 95 -14.04 7.70 -20.32
CA LYS A 95 -13.90 8.21 -18.94
C LYS A 95 -14.16 7.12 -17.90
N LYS A 96 -15.21 6.33 -18.10
CA LYS A 96 -15.55 5.24 -17.19
C LYS A 96 -14.45 4.17 -17.14
N LYS A 97 -13.91 3.82 -18.29
CA LYS A 97 -12.77 2.89 -18.38
C LYS A 97 -11.55 3.43 -17.64
N GLU A 98 -11.22 4.70 -17.81
CA GLU A 98 -10.10 5.35 -17.12
C GLU A 98 -10.27 5.31 -15.59
N ILE A 99 -11.50 5.49 -15.07
CA ILE A 99 -11.81 5.36 -13.65
C ILE A 99 -11.55 3.92 -13.16
N TYR A 100 -12.05 2.91 -13.85
CA TYR A 100 -11.85 1.51 -13.46
C TYR A 100 -10.37 1.09 -13.55
N ASP A 101 -9.69 1.46 -14.61
CA ASP A 101 -8.25 1.21 -14.77
C ASP A 101 -7.45 1.89 -13.65
N GLY A 102 -7.85 3.11 -13.26
CA GLY A 102 -7.26 3.83 -12.13
C GLY A 102 -7.43 3.09 -10.79
N ILE A 103 -8.63 2.57 -10.51
CA ILE A 103 -8.91 1.79 -9.30
C ILE A 103 -8.04 0.53 -9.25
N VAL A 104 -7.99 -0.24 -10.34
CA VAL A 104 -7.16 -1.44 -10.43
C VAL A 104 -5.67 -1.10 -10.24
N SER A 105 -5.22 -0.02 -10.86
CA SER A 105 -3.83 0.46 -10.71
C SER A 105 -3.51 0.82 -9.26
N THR A 106 -4.41 1.51 -8.56
CA THR A 106 -4.23 1.88 -7.15
C THR A 106 -4.10 0.65 -6.26
N VAL A 107 -5.00 -0.34 -6.40
CA VAL A 107 -4.92 -1.58 -5.61
C VAL A 107 -3.61 -2.33 -5.86
N ASN A 108 -3.19 -2.45 -7.12
CA ASN A 108 -1.92 -3.10 -7.48
C ASN A 108 -0.71 -2.33 -6.92
N LYS A 109 -0.73 -1.00 -6.95
CA LYS A 109 0.33 -0.15 -6.37
C LYS A 109 0.47 -0.40 -4.88
N VAL A 110 -0.65 -0.47 -4.15
CA VAL A 110 -0.64 -0.77 -2.70
C VAL A 110 -0.02 -2.13 -2.41
N VAL A 111 -0.42 -3.17 -3.14
CA VAL A 111 0.17 -4.52 -2.97
C VAL A 111 1.69 -4.48 -3.18
N HIS A 112 2.15 -3.75 -4.19
CA HIS A 112 3.58 -3.63 -4.49
C HIS A 112 4.34 -2.84 -3.42
N ASP A 113 3.80 -1.71 -2.97
CA ASP A 113 4.43 -0.85 -1.96
C ASP A 113 4.53 -1.57 -0.61
N ASN A 114 3.48 -2.29 -0.21
CA ASN A 114 3.47 -3.09 0.99
C ASN A 114 4.50 -4.23 0.93
N GLU A 115 4.68 -4.90 -0.22
CA GLU A 115 5.72 -5.92 -0.37
C GLU A 115 7.13 -5.33 -0.22
N ARG A 116 7.38 -4.15 -0.79
CA ARG A 116 8.66 -3.44 -0.61
C ARG A 116 8.93 -3.11 0.85
N LEU A 117 7.90 -2.65 1.57
CA LEU A 117 8.01 -2.33 3.01
C LEU A 117 8.31 -3.59 3.83
N ILE A 118 7.62 -4.70 3.57
CA ILE A 118 7.86 -6.00 4.22
C ILE A 118 9.29 -6.48 3.98
N LEU A 119 9.81 -6.38 2.75
CA LEU A 119 11.19 -6.77 2.42
C LEU A 119 12.22 -5.95 3.19
N ARG A 120 11.99 -4.64 3.40
CA ARG A 120 12.90 -3.81 4.22
C ARG A 120 12.81 -4.13 5.70
N LEU A 121 11.60 -4.43 6.18
CA LEU A 121 11.40 -4.88 7.54
C LEU A 121 12.06 -6.26 7.80
N ASP A 122 12.00 -7.19 6.84
CA ASP A 122 12.73 -8.45 6.87
C ASP A 122 14.24 -8.23 6.98
N SER A 123 14.78 -7.30 6.18
CA SER A 123 16.20 -6.96 6.21
C SER A 123 16.63 -6.38 7.56
N LEU A 124 15.79 -5.51 8.15
CA LEU A 124 16.03 -4.95 9.48
C LEU A 124 15.98 -6.04 10.57
N ALA A 125 14.95 -6.88 10.56
CA ALA A 125 14.82 -7.98 11.52
C ALA A 125 16.01 -8.96 11.43
N TYR A 126 16.50 -9.24 10.22
CA TYR A 126 17.68 -10.06 10.01
C TYR A 126 18.93 -9.40 10.60
N ALA A 127 19.19 -8.13 10.29
CA ALA A 127 20.33 -7.39 10.83
C ALA A 127 20.30 -7.32 12.36
N LEU A 128 19.14 -7.04 12.96
CA LEU A 128 18.93 -7.05 14.40
C LEU A 128 19.22 -8.43 15.03
N ASN A 129 18.90 -9.51 14.32
CA ASN A 129 19.19 -10.87 14.79
C ASN A 129 20.68 -11.24 14.73
N GLN A 130 21.42 -10.68 13.77
CA GLN A 130 22.86 -10.98 13.59
C GLN A 130 23.77 -10.08 14.43
N ARG A 131 23.25 -9.01 15.02
CA ARG A 131 24.06 -8.04 15.78
C ARG A 131 24.77 -8.67 16.98
N SER A 132 25.94 -8.14 17.31
CA SER A 132 26.67 -8.56 18.51
C SER A 132 26.14 -7.83 19.77
N ALA A 133 26.26 -8.49 20.94
CA ALA A 133 25.93 -7.86 22.22
C ALA A 133 26.83 -6.67 22.56
N GLN A 134 28.03 -6.63 21.98
CA GLN A 134 29.02 -5.58 22.21
C GLN A 134 28.75 -4.33 21.35
N ASN A 135 28.19 -4.52 20.13
CA ASN A 135 27.82 -3.44 19.23
C ASN A 135 26.45 -3.71 18.64
N PRO A 136 25.37 -3.45 19.39
CA PRO A 136 24.01 -3.77 18.96
C PRO A 136 23.51 -2.89 17.81
N TRP A 137 24.19 -1.77 17.51
CA TRP A 137 23.86 -0.81 16.46
C TRP A 137 25.04 -0.70 15.49
N ASP A 138 25.43 -1.82 14.93
CA ASP A 138 26.50 -1.89 13.95
C ASP A 138 26.07 -1.31 12.58
N THR A 139 27.02 -1.27 11.66
CA THR A 139 26.81 -0.70 10.32
C THR A 139 25.68 -1.38 9.57
N ASP A 140 25.49 -2.69 9.76
CA ASP A 140 24.46 -3.46 9.03
C ASP A 140 23.06 -3.09 9.53
N VAL A 141 22.89 -2.95 10.86
CA VAL A 141 21.62 -2.48 11.44
C VAL A 141 21.31 -1.06 11.00
N VAL A 142 22.28 -0.13 11.08
CA VAL A 142 22.10 1.26 10.64
C VAL A 142 21.77 1.35 9.15
N LEU A 143 22.42 0.54 8.32
CA LEU A 143 22.12 0.48 6.89
C LEU A 143 20.71 -0.06 6.61
N ALA A 144 20.28 -1.09 7.35
CA ALA A 144 18.94 -1.64 7.22
C ALA A 144 17.86 -0.62 7.64
N MET A 145 18.09 0.13 8.74
CA MET A 145 17.24 1.24 9.16
C MET A 145 17.14 2.32 8.07
N THR A 146 18.26 2.74 7.49
CA THR A 146 18.29 3.74 6.42
C THR A 146 17.50 3.29 5.18
N LYS A 147 17.62 2.02 4.81
CA LYS A 147 16.86 1.46 3.69
C LYS A 147 15.36 1.39 3.97
N LEU A 148 14.96 1.10 5.21
CA LEU A 148 13.57 1.13 5.63
C LEU A 148 13.02 2.57 5.59
N ASP A 149 13.75 3.52 6.16
CA ASP A 149 13.42 4.96 6.16
C ASP A 149 13.22 5.50 4.74
N THR A 150 14.08 5.12 3.80
CA THR A 150 13.97 5.51 2.39
C THR A 150 12.66 5.04 1.76
N VAL A 151 12.22 3.81 2.06
CA VAL A 151 10.96 3.28 1.54
C VAL A 151 9.77 3.98 2.19
N ILE A 152 9.82 4.22 3.49
CA ILE A 152 8.81 4.96 4.24
C ILE A 152 8.64 6.37 3.64
N SER A 153 9.72 7.14 3.56
CA SER A 153 9.70 8.52 3.06
C SER A 153 9.17 8.59 1.63
N LYS A 154 9.59 7.68 0.76
CA LYS A 154 9.10 7.62 -0.62
C LYS A 154 7.60 7.30 -0.69
N THR A 155 7.12 6.37 0.13
CA THR A 155 5.70 6.02 0.15
C THR A 155 4.85 7.18 0.69
N GLU A 156 5.33 7.92 1.70
CA GLU A 156 4.68 9.15 2.19
C GLU A 156 4.59 10.24 1.12
N GLU A 157 5.64 10.39 0.33
CA GLU A 157 5.67 11.34 -0.80
C GLU A 157 4.65 10.96 -1.88
N ASP A 158 4.60 9.67 -2.23
CA ASP A 158 3.64 9.14 -3.19
C ASP A 158 2.18 9.34 -2.71
N ILE A 159 1.90 9.12 -1.41
CA ILE A 159 0.57 9.37 -0.82
C ILE A 159 0.17 10.84 -0.95
N LYS A 160 1.07 11.76 -0.60
CA LYS A 160 0.80 13.20 -0.70
C LYS A 160 0.52 13.64 -2.13
N GLN A 161 1.27 13.12 -3.10
CA GLN A 161 1.03 13.40 -4.52
C GLN A 161 -0.32 12.88 -5.00
N ASP A 162 -0.68 11.65 -4.61
CA ASP A 162 -1.98 11.04 -4.95
C ASP A 162 -3.14 11.87 -4.34
N GLU A 163 -3.00 12.38 -3.11
CA GLU A 163 -3.98 13.28 -2.49
C GLU A 163 -4.10 14.64 -3.19
N GLU A 164 -2.99 15.24 -3.60
CA GLU A 164 -3.00 16.52 -4.32
C GLU A 164 -3.67 16.40 -5.69
N ILE A 165 -3.37 15.32 -6.44
CA ILE A 165 -4.02 15.02 -7.71
C ILE A 165 -5.52 14.84 -7.53
N SER A 166 -5.94 14.12 -6.47
CA SER A 166 -7.35 13.91 -6.16
C SER A 166 -8.06 15.23 -5.80
N LYS A 167 -7.43 16.09 -5.02
CA LYS A 167 -7.96 17.41 -4.67
C LYS A 167 -8.09 18.34 -5.89
N GLU A 168 -7.11 18.32 -6.80
CA GLU A 168 -7.18 19.08 -8.04
C GLU A 168 -8.27 18.58 -8.99
N ALA A 169 -8.41 17.25 -9.12
CA ALA A 169 -9.47 16.65 -9.93
C ALA A 169 -10.85 17.03 -9.40
N MET A 170 -11.04 17.03 -8.08
CA MET A 170 -12.29 17.41 -7.43
C MET A 170 -12.61 18.90 -7.64
N LYS A 171 -11.62 19.79 -7.51
CA LYS A 171 -11.78 21.22 -7.81
C LYS A 171 -12.19 21.48 -9.26
N ARG A 172 -11.60 20.76 -10.22
CA ARG A 172 -11.97 20.85 -11.64
C ARG A 172 -13.41 20.39 -11.88
N TYR A 173 -13.82 19.31 -11.22
CA TYR A 173 -15.20 18.81 -11.28
C TYR A 173 -16.22 19.82 -10.76
N ASP A 174 -15.94 20.42 -9.59
CA ASP A 174 -16.79 21.46 -8.98
C ASP A 174 -16.88 22.71 -9.86
N THR A 175 -15.77 23.11 -10.50
CA THR A 175 -15.74 24.27 -11.42
C THR A 175 -16.57 24.01 -12.69
N LEU A 176 -16.59 22.79 -13.18
CA LEU A 176 -17.37 22.40 -14.36
C LEU A 176 -18.89 22.27 -14.07
N ASN A 177 -19.26 21.92 -12.85
CA ASN A 177 -20.65 21.70 -12.46
C ASN A 177 -21.25 22.88 -11.67
N GLY A 178 -20.45 23.81 -11.16
CA GLY A 178 -20.87 25.00 -10.40
C GLY A 178 -21.12 26.26 -11.25
N GLY A 179 -21.06 26.17 -12.55
CA GLY A 179 -21.21 27.27 -13.53
C GLY A 179 -22.62 27.40 -14.10
N ASN A 180 -23.66 27.18 -13.29
CA ASN A 180 -25.06 27.53 -13.63
C ASN A 180 -25.66 28.38 -12.51
#